data_bbc4d87c0cf270be73d78d58508f4790
#
_entry.id   bbc4d87c0cf270be73d78d58508f4790
#
_cell.length_a   1.000
_cell.length_b   1.000
_cell.length_c   1.000
_cell.angle_alpha   90.00
_cell.angle_beta   90.00
_cell.angle_gamma   90.00
#
_symmetry.space_group_name_H-M   'P 1'
#
loop_
_entity.id
_entity.type
_entity.pdbx_description
1 polymer ?
#
loop_
_entity_poly.entity_id
_entity_poly.type
_entity_poly.pdbx_seq_one_letter_code
_entity_poly.pdbx_strand_id
1 'polypeptide(L)'
;MSCRAFSIAHTRNNRCKSFIILQVLIAATLALLFSVPASAQSNRPEQDQPAQQQSAEEPDLINPDRPGIADGSTVIGALTFQIESGIQEEFRRSGDGREHTFFVPTLLRFGIDSHWEARIEGNTLTRVTTFDSANTITHTSGFAPLSIGFKYHIYNSNGDHQISLGTIVRVFPTWGSKEFRTQHTTGDIRLAADWNFAPSLKLSVNPNIGVARYEDDKGRLFTAGLFAMTLNYLPNKKLNPFIDLGVQSPETTNGKAAAILDSGVAYIIGRNLQIDASIGTRVHGDTAPQPFLGFGISWRSKSFHGERRH
;
A
#
# COMPACT_ATOMS: atom_id res chain seq x y z
N MET A 1 31.94 -12.94 1.66
CA MET A 1 32.06 -14.31 2.19
C MET A 1 30.73 -15.01 2.00
N SER A 2 30.78 -16.18 1.46
CA SER A 2 29.81 -16.98 0.75
C SER A 2 28.61 -17.43 1.61
N CYS A 3 27.37 -17.11 1.23
CA CYS A 3 26.18 -17.85 1.67
C CYS A 3 25.94 -19.00 0.70
N ARG A 4 26.17 -20.22 1.16
CA ARG A 4 25.89 -21.46 0.40
C ARG A 4 24.40 -21.75 0.37
N ALA A 5 23.87 -21.90 -0.84
CA ALA A 5 22.57 -22.46 -1.11
C ALA A 5 22.57 -23.98 -0.80
N PHE A 6 21.58 -24.44 -0.06
CA PHE A 6 21.25 -25.87 0.01
C PHE A 6 20.10 -26.17 -0.96
N SER A 7 20.41 -26.97 -1.96
CA SER A 7 19.46 -27.54 -2.92
C SER A 7 18.93 -28.85 -2.35
N ILE A 8 17.61 -29.02 -2.28
CA ILE A 8 16.98 -30.36 -2.22
C ILE A 8 15.92 -30.44 -3.31
N ALA A 9 16.06 -31.47 -4.13
CA ALA A 9 15.30 -31.75 -5.33
C ALA A 9 14.02 -32.55 -5.06
N HIS A 10 13.10 -32.44 -6.00
CA HIS A 10 12.02 -33.36 -6.39
C HIS A 10 10.72 -33.35 -5.60
N THR A 11 9.68 -32.79 -6.22
CA THR A 11 8.53 -33.60 -6.71
C THR A 11 7.73 -32.81 -7.77
N ARG A 12 7.53 -33.42 -8.90
CA ARG A 12 6.85 -32.95 -10.10
C ARG A 12 5.35 -33.29 -10.00
N ASN A 13 4.52 -32.39 -10.52
CA ASN A 13 3.15 -32.66 -11.00
C ASN A 13 1.98 -32.35 -10.04
N ASN A 14 1.56 -31.03 -10.05
CA ASN A 14 0.13 -30.62 -9.92
C ASN A 14 -0.02 -29.09 -10.17
N ARG A 15 0.94 -28.46 -10.83
CA ARG A 15 1.08 -26.99 -10.84
C ARG A 15 0.30 -26.23 -11.94
N CYS A 16 -0.34 -26.93 -12.87
CA CYS A 16 -1.02 -26.26 -13.98
C CYS A 16 -2.46 -25.83 -13.65
N LYS A 17 -3.15 -26.54 -12.74
CA LYS A 17 -4.56 -26.26 -12.44
C LYS A 17 -4.76 -25.07 -11.48
N SER A 18 -3.86 -24.85 -10.54
CA SER A 18 -3.98 -23.73 -9.58
C SER A 18 -3.68 -22.37 -10.23
N PHE A 19 -2.79 -22.34 -11.23
CA PHE A 19 -2.46 -21.09 -11.94
C PHE A 19 -3.61 -20.60 -12.82
N ILE A 20 -4.35 -21.53 -13.44
CA ILE A 20 -5.51 -21.22 -14.29
C ILE A 20 -6.67 -20.71 -13.44
N ILE A 21 -6.88 -21.26 -12.24
CA ILE A 21 -7.95 -20.83 -11.32
C ILE A 21 -7.69 -19.40 -10.80
N LEU A 22 -6.45 -19.07 -10.50
CA LEU A 22 -6.08 -17.72 -10.05
C LEU A 22 -6.23 -16.68 -11.19
N GLN A 23 -5.86 -17.02 -12.42
CA GLN A 23 -6.06 -16.15 -13.58
C GLN A 23 -7.54 -15.96 -13.93
N VAL A 24 -8.36 -16.98 -13.78
CA VAL A 24 -9.81 -16.91 -13.99
C VAL A 24 -10.50 -16.10 -12.92
N LEU A 25 -10.06 -16.20 -11.65
CA LEU A 25 -10.58 -15.37 -10.55
C LEU A 25 -10.23 -13.88 -10.75
N ILE A 26 -9.01 -13.56 -11.16
CA ILE A 26 -8.59 -12.17 -11.44
C ILE A 26 -9.37 -11.60 -12.63
N ALA A 27 -9.58 -12.38 -13.70
CA ALA A 27 -10.36 -11.97 -14.86
C ALA A 27 -11.85 -11.79 -14.53
N ALA A 28 -12.41 -12.67 -13.70
CA ALA A 28 -13.81 -12.58 -13.27
C ALA A 28 -14.06 -11.37 -12.35
N THR A 29 -13.12 -11.02 -11.48
CA THR A 29 -13.21 -9.84 -10.62
C THR A 29 -13.11 -8.55 -11.44
N LEU A 30 -12.24 -8.52 -12.45
CA LEU A 30 -12.15 -7.38 -13.38
C LEU A 30 -13.43 -7.19 -14.22
N ALA A 31 -14.04 -8.29 -14.70
CA ALA A 31 -15.26 -8.24 -15.49
C ALA A 31 -16.48 -7.74 -14.68
N LEU A 32 -16.54 -8.03 -13.39
CA LEU A 32 -17.59 -7.55 -12.48
C LEU A 32 -17.48 -6.05 -12.17
N LEU A 33 -16.26 -5.48 -12.24
CA LEU A 33 -16.03 -4.06 -12.01
C LEU A 33 -16.46 -3.16 -13.20
N PHE A 34 -16.62 -3.73 -14.41
CA PHE A 34 -16.98 -2.97 -15.62
C PHE A 34 -18.45 -3.11 -16.06
N SER A 35 -19.28 -3.87 -15.35
CA SER A 35 -20.71 -3.98 -15.66
C SER A 35 -21.52 -2.90 -14.94
N VAL A 36 -21.28 -1.63 -15.24
CA VAL A 36 -22.15 -0.52 -14.81
C VAL A 36 -23.21 -0.33 -15.89
N PRO A 37 -24.53 -0.46 -15.61
CA PRO A 37 -25.56 -0.16 -16.57
C PRO A 37 -25.57 1.34 -16.87
N ALA A 38 -25.47 1.70 -18.14
CA ALA A 38 -25.66 3.07 -18.62
C ALA A 38 -27.12 3.48 -18.39
N SER A 39 -27.38 4.28 -17.37
CA SER A 39 -28.68 4.89 -17.13
C SER A 39 -28.88 6.06 -18.08
N ALA A 40 -29.93 5.97 -18.89
CA ALA A 40 -30.35 7.00 -19.83
C ALA A 40 -30.70 8.31 -19.10
N GLN A 41 -30.11 9.41 -19.56
CA GLN A 41 -30.44 10.76 -19.12
C GLN A 41 -31.89 11.12 -19.55
N SER A 42 -32.74 11.32 -18.58
CA SER A 42 -34.07 11.94 -18.76
C SER A 42 -33.93 13.43 -18.57
N ASN A 43 -34.20 14.21 -19.63
CA ASN A 43 -34.32 15.66 -19.57
C ASN A 43 -35.56 16.04 -18.74
N ARG A 44 -35.33 16.69 -17.60
CA ARG A 44 -36.38 17.37 -16.83
C ARG A 44 -36.17 18.88 -16.87
N PRO A 45 -37.23 19.68 -17.03
CA PRO A 45 -37.13 21.15 -17.07
C PRO A 45 -36.75 21.71 -15.70
N GLU A 46 -35.95 22.74 -15.76
CA GLU A 46 -35.46 23.56 -14.67
C GLU A 46 -36.63 24.16 -13.88
N GLN A 47 -36.82 23.73 -12.65
CA GLN A 47 -37.73 24.38 -11.70
C GLN A 47 -36.89 25.18 -10.71
N ASP A 48 -37.29 26.44 -10.50
CA ASP A 48 -36.73 27.36 -9.51
C ASP A 48 -36.51 26.69 -8.15
N GLN A 49 -35.26 26.54 -7.74
CA GLN A 49 -34.92 26.03 -6.41
C GLN A 49 -34.82 27.20 -5.43
N PRO A 50 -35.43 27.11 -4.25
CA PRO A 50 -35.20 28.06 -3.16
C PRO A 50 -33.75 27.93 -2.66
N ALA A 51 -33.18 29.06 -2.24
CA ALA A 51 -31.80 29.21 -1.75
C ALA A 51 -31.31 28.00 -0.95
N GLN A 52 -30.31 27.33 -1.47
CA GLN A 52 -29.62 26.20 -0.81
C GLN A 52 -29.06 26.69 0.53
N GLN A 53 -29.59 26.14 1.62
CA GLN A 53 -28.88 26.17 2.90
C GLN A 53 -27.46 25.67 2.65
N GLN A 54 -26.45 26.51 2.89
CA GLN A 54 -25.05 26.11 2.93
C GLN A 54 -24.93 24.98 3.94
N SER A 55 -24.89 23.74 3.44
CA SER A 55 -24.49 22.60 4.24
C SER A 55 -23.12 22.93 4.80
N ALA A 56 -22.93 22.90 6.10
CA ALA A 56 -21.64 23.11 6.75
C ALA A 56 -20.63 22.20 6.06
N GLU A 57 -19.63 22.80 5.41
CA GLU A 57 -18.58 22.10 4.65
C GLU A 57 -17.94 21.07 5.58
N GLU A 58 -18.01 19.79 5.19
CA GLU A 58 -17.46 18.72 6.03
C GLU A 58 -15.96 18.97 6.26
N PRO A 59 -15.44 18.79 7.50
CA PRO A 59 -14.05 19.06 7.78
C PRO A 59 -13.17 18.16 6.91
N ASP A 60 -12.30 18.78 6.11
CA ASP A 60 -11.25 18.09 5.34
C ASP A 60 -10.27 17.42 6.31
N LEU A 61 -10.44 16.13 6.56
CA LEU A 61 -9.59 15.32 7.41
C LEU A 61 -8.41 14.77 6.61
N ILE A 62 -7.28 14.57 7.30
CA ILE A 62 -6.14 13.86 6.74
C ILE A 62 -6.55 12.46 6.28
N ASN A 63 -6.04 12.03 5.11
CA ASN A 63 -6.25 10.70 4.55
C ASN A 63 -4.90 10.07 4.17
N PRO A 64 -4.18 9.47 5.11
CA PRO A 64 -2.91 8.79 4.86
C PRO A 64 -3.11 7.48 4.11
N ASP A 65 -2.04 7.04 3.40
CA ASP A 65 -1.95 5.68 2.87
C ASP A 65 -1.54 4.67 3.97
N ARG A 66 -0.96 5.15 5.09
CA ARG A 66 -0.69 4.34 6.30
C ARG A 66 -1.95 4.10 7.12
N PRO A 67 -2.02 2.99 7.88
CA PRO A 67 -1.04 1.90 8.05
C PRO A 67 -1.21 0.76 7.03
N GLY A 68 -2.24 0.81 6.18
CA GLY A 68 -2.63 -0.28 5.29
C GLY A 68 -1.56 -0.69 4.27
N ILE A 69 -1.66 -1.94 3.78
CA ILE A 69 -0.83 -2.47 2.68
C ILE A 69 -1.32 -1.90 1.34
N ALA A 70 -2.61 -1.63 1.23
CA ALA A 70 -3.21 -1.02 0.05
C ALA A 70 -3.11 0.51 0.13
N ASP A 71 -2.63 1.11 -0.95
CA ASP A 71 -2.65 2.57 -1.13
C ASP A 71 -4.09 3.05 -1.41
N GLY A 72 -4.46 4.24 -0.94
CA GLY A 72 -5.68 4.93 -1.34
C GLY A 72 -5.59 5.45 -2.78
N SER A 73 -6.74 5.68 -3.42
CA SER A 73 -6.83 6.18 -4.80
C SER A 73 -6.74 7.70 -4.92
N THR A 74 -6.93 8.44 -3.82
CA THR A 74 -7.00 9.89 -3.80
C THR A 74 -5.64 10.54 -3.57
N VAL A 75 -5.51 11.80 -4.02
CA VAL A 75 -4.35 12.67 -3.79
C VAL A 75 -4.62 13.67 -2.66
N ILE A 76 -3.58 14.25 -2.08
CA ILE A 76 -3.70 15.15 -0.92
C ILE A 76 -4.12 16.59 -1.24
N GLY A 77 -4.34 16.90 -2.52
CA GLY A 77 -4.76 18.22 -2.99
C GLY A 77 -3.60 19.20 -3.22
N ALA A 78 -3.89 20.27 -3.98
CA ALA A 78 -2.90 21.23 -4.45
C ALA A 78 -2.14 21.91 -3.31
N LEU A 79 -0.82 22.10 -3.52
CA LEU A 79 0.07 22.81 -2.60
C LEU A 79 0.01 22.33 -1.15
N THR A 80 -0.29 21.07 -0.95
CA THR A 80 -0.33 20.40 0.34
C THR A 80 0.88 19.48 0.47
N PHE A 81 1.49 19.44 1.65
CA PHE A 81 2.55 18.50 2.00
C PHE A 81 2.05 17.55 3.08
N GLN A 82 2.38 16.27 2.95
CA GLN A 82 2.07 15.25 3.96
C GLN A 82 3.28 14.36 4.19
N ILE A 83 3.57 14.09 5.45
CA ILE A 83 4.57 13.10 5.87
C ILE A 83 3.87 11.99 6.63
N GLU A 84 4.19 10.77 6.26
CA GLU A 84 3.74 9.55 6.91
C GLU A 84 4.99 8.75 7.29
N SER A 85 5.16 8.45 8.57
CA SER A 85 6.33 7.72 9.05
C SER A 85 5.97 6.84 10.24
N GLY A 86 6.88 5.96 10.60
CA GLY A 86 6.64 5.06 11.73
C GLY A 86 7.85 4.22 12.04
N ILE A 87 7.63 3.23 12.87
CA ILE A 87 8.56 2.15 13.15
C ILE A 87 7.87 0.84 12.84
N GLN A 88 8.64 -0.12 12.29
CA GLN A 88 8.15 -1.48 12.06
C GLN A 88 9.21 -2.48 12.49
N GLU A 89 8.78 -3.53 13.13
CA GLU A 89 9.60 -4.67 13.51
C GLU A 89 9.08 -5.93 12.84
N GLU A 90 9.98 -6.68 12.22
CA GLU A 90 9.68 -7.93 11.52
C GLU A 90 10.55 -9.06 12.05
N PHE A 91 9.94 -10.21 12.20
CA PHE A 91 10.62 -11.42 12.65
C PHE A 91 10.48 -12.48 11.56
N ARG A 92 11.61 -13.10 11.19
CA ARG A 92 11.65 -14.18 10.21
C ARG A 92 12.38 -15.38 10.79
N ARG A 93 11.96 -16.57 10.38
CA ARG A 93 12.65 -17.83 10.65
C ARG A 93 12.91 -18.53 9.33
N SER A 94 14.14 -19.01 9.14
CA SER A 94 14.57 -19.76 7.96
C SER A 94 15.48 -20.90 8.42
N GLY A 95 14.95 -22.12 8.44
CA GLY A 95 15.65 -23.26 9.04
C GLY A 95 15.97 -23.00 10.52
N ASP A 96 17.24 -23.17 10.89
CA ASP A 96 17.72 -22.94 12.27
C ASP A 96 18.09 -21.45 12.52
N GLY A 97 18.06 -20.60 11.48
CA GLY A 97 18.37 -19.18 11.58
C GLY A 97 17.16 -18.32 11.93
N ARG A 98 17.42 -17.19 12.57
CA ARG A 98 16.42 -16.16 12.87
C ARG A 98 16.89 -14.80 12.38
N GLU A 99 15.96 -13.99 11.90
CA GLU A 99 16.22 -12.62 11.50
C GLU A 99 15.20 -11.70 12.19
N HIS A 100 15.70 -10.61 12.71
CA HIS A 100 14.92 -9.50 13.25
C HIS A 100 15.29 -8.24 12.46
N THR A 101 14.29 -7.66 11.82
CA THR A 101 14.46 -6.42 11.05
C THR A 101 13.66 -5.31 11.71
N PHE A 102 14.32 -4.23 12.07
CA PHE A 102 13.72 -2.97 12.47
C PHE A 102 13.89 -1.97 11.32
N PHE A 103 12.84 -1.22 10.97
CA PHE A 103 12.97 -0.15 9.99
C PHE A 103 11.98 0.99 10.25
N VAL A 104 12.29 2.14 9.62
CA VAL A 104 11.50 3.36 9.67
C VAL A 104 10.91 3.61 8.28
N PRO A 105 9.70 3.08 7.98
CA PRO A 105 9.02 3.39 6.73
C PRO A 105 8.65 4.87 6.71
N THR A 106 8.92 5.54 5.60
CA THR A 106 8.64 6.96 5.43
C THR A 106 8.09 7.21 4.04
N LEU A 107 7.00 7.97 3.96
CA LEU A 107 6.38 8.45 2.74
C LEU A 107 6.20 9.97 2.84
N LEU A 108 6.79 10.68 1.89
CA LEU A 108 6.60 12.11 1.69
C LEU A 108 5.68 12.29 0.48
N ARG A 109 4.61 13.06 0.65
CA ARG A 109 3.63 13.35 -0.39
C ARG A 109 3.56 14.85 -0.62
N PHE A 110 3.52 15.25 -1.86
CA PHE A 110 3.36 16.64 -2.27
C PHE A 110 2.26 16.74 -3.33
N GLY A 111 1.16 17.39 -2.97
CA GLY A 111 0.03 17.61 -3.87
C GLY A 111 0.35 18.70 -4.89
N ILE A 112 0.36 18.35 -6.17
CA ILE A 112 0.62 19.26 -7.28
C ILE A 112 -0.66 20.01 -7.64
N ASP A 113 -1.74 19.25 -7.83
CA ASP A 113 -3.09 19.78 -8.11
C ASP A 113 -4.16 18.83 -7.55
N SER A 114 -5.39 18.89 -8.06
CA SER A 114 -6.50 18.03 -7.63
C SER A 114 -6.39 16.59 -8.15
N HIS A 115 -5.45 16.29 -9.06
CA HIS A 115 -5.30 14.98 -9.69
C HIS A 115 -3.92 14.39 -9.51
N TRP A 116 -2.88 15.22 -9.30
CA TRP A 116 -1.49 14.78 -9.26
C TRP A 116 -0.84 14.99 -7.90
N GLU A 117 -0.08 14.01 -7.49
CA GLU A 117 0.74 14.01 -6.27
C GLU A 117 2.12 13.42 -6.58
N ALA A 118 3.18 14.11 -6.18
CA ALA A 118 4.53 13.57 -6.16
C ALA A 118 4.79 12.84 -4.84
N ARG A 119 5.58 11.76 -4.88
CA ARG A 119 5.87 10.87 -3.75
C ARG A 119 7.36 10.55 -3.66
N ILE A 120 7.87 10.49 -2.43
CA ILE A 120 9.16 9.86 -2.10
C ILE A 120 8.88 8.86 -0.98
N GLU A 121 9.23 7.58 -1.18
CA GLU A 121 8.83 6.52 -0.27
C GLU A 121 9.94 5.49 -0.09
N GLY A 122 10.12 4.99 1.13
CA GLY A 122 11.03 3.90 1.46
C GLY A 122 11.41 3.86 2.93
N ASN A 123 12.38 3.01 3.27
CA ASN A 123 12.86 2.85 4.64
C ASN A 123 14.07 3.75 4.88
N THR A 124 13.86 4.86 5.58
CA THR A 124 14.92 5.86 5.89
C THR A 124 15.97 5.32 6.86
N LEU A 125 15.61 4.33 7.67
CA LEU A 125 16.52 3.55 8.50
C LEU A 125 16.10 2.08 8.45
N THR A 126 17.06 1.18 8.26
CA THR A 126 16.87 -0.27 8.35
C THR A 126 17.99 -0.86 9.18
N ARG A 127 17.65 -1.74 10.11
CA ARG A 127 18.59 -2.52 10.91
C ARG A 127 18.17 -3.98 10.88
N VAL A 128 19.04 -4.83 10.36
CA VAL A 128 18.84 -6.28 10.31
C VAL A 128 19.77 -6.92 11.33
N THR A 129 19.22 -7.77 12.19
CA THR A 129 19.95 -8.62 13.12
C THR A 129 19.70 -10.07 12.76
N THR A 130 20.74 -10.79 12.38
CA THR A 130 20.67 -12.20 11.99
C THR A 130 21.33 -13.06 13.06
N PHE A 131 20.68 -14.16 13.40
CA PHE A 131 21.18 -15.22 14.29
C PHE A 131 21.35 -16.49 13.46
N ASP A 132 22.54 -17.01 13.36
CA ASP A 132 22.82 -18.29 12.69
C ASP A 132 22.58 -19.49 13.62
N SER A 133 22.75 -20.70 13.09
CA SER A 133 22.61 -21.95 13.84
C SER A 133 23.63 -22.10 14.99
N ALA A 134 24.74 -21.38 14.95
CA ALA A 134 25.74 -21.32 16.01
C ALA A 134 25.48 -20.19 17.02
N ASN A 135 24.34 -19.50 16.92
CA ASN A 135 24.00 -18.28 17.66
C ASN A 135 25.01 -17.11 17.43
N THR A 136 25.72 -17.11 16.33
CA THR A 136 26.52 -15.94 15.94
C THR A 136 25.56 -14.81 15.54
N ILE A 137 25.79 -13.62 16.10
CA ILE A 137 24.95 -12.45 15.86
C ILE A 137 25.66 -11.54 14.86
N THR A 138 24.95 -11.20 13.78
CA THR A 138 25.41 -10.20 12.80
C THR A 138 24.42 -9.04 12.75
N HIS A 139 24.95 -7.82 12.76
CA HIS A 139 24.17 -6.59 12.61
C HIS A 139 24.53 -5.88 11.32
N THR A 140 23.52 -5.50 10.56
CA THR A 140 23.63 -4.67 9.35
C THR A 140 22.68 -3.50 9.50
N SER A 141 23.12 -2.28 9.21
CA SER A 141 22.26 -1.09 9.28
C SER A 141 22.57 -0.10 8.16
N GLY A 142 21.55 0.63 7.75
CA GLY A 142 21.63 1.62 6.68
C GLY A 142 20.24 2.10 6.26
N PHE A 143 20.15 2.75 5.10
CA PHE A 143 18.88 3.10 4.48
C PHE A 143 18.66 2.30 3.18
N ALA A 144 17.43 1.83 3.00
CA ALA A 144 17.03 1.12 1.78
C ALA A 144 16.82 2.12 0.62
N PRO A 145 16.80 1.66 -0.64
CA PRO A 145 16.47 2.54 -1.76
C PRO A 145 15.12 3.22 -1.55
N LEU A 146 15.13 4.55 -1.62
CA LEU A 146 13.91 5.34 -1.65
C LEU A 146 13.37 5.38 -3.07
N SER A 147 12.07 5.22 -3.25
CA SER A 147 11.42 5.45 -4.54
C SER A 147 11.12 6.92 -4.76
N ILE A 148 11.09 7.30 -6.04
CA ILE A 148 10.45 8.52 -6.49
C ILE A 148 9.25 8.10 -7.33
N GLY A 149 8.09 8.69 -7.08
CA GLY A 149 6.87 8.30 -7.76
C GLY A 149 5.85 9.41 -7.87
N PHE A 150 4.77 9.08 -8.57
CA PHE A 150 3.60 9.93 -8.74
C PHE A 150 2.34 9.10 -8.50
N LYS A 151 1.34 9.74 -7.90
CA LYS A 151 -0.04 9.24 -7.86
C LYS A 151 -0.90 10.15 -8.74
N TYR A 152 -1.75 9.54 -9.54
CA TYR A 152 -2.75 10.23 -10.36
C TYR A 152 -4.15 9.76 -10.00
N HIS A 153 -5.00 10.69 -9.60
CA HIS A 153 -6.40 10.43 -9.34
C HIS A 153 -7.18 10.44 -10.66
N ILE A 154 -7.79 9.31 -11.02
CA ILE A 154 -8.43 9.09 -12.32
C ILE A 154 -9.90 9.47 -12.29
N TYR A 155 -10.63 9.01 -11.25
CA TYR A 155 -12.09 9.07 -11.25
C TYR A 155 -12.65 9.03 -9.83
N ASN A 156 -13.76 9.72 -9.63
CA ASN A 156 -14.56 9.64 -8.41
C ASN A 156 -16.05 9.61 -8.80
N SER A 157 -16.78 8.58 -8.35
CA SER A 157 -18.23 8.53 -8.53
C SER A 157 -18.93 9.33 -7.44
N ASN A 158 -20.16 9.72 -7.71
CA ASN A 158 -21.05 10.36 -6.74
C ASN A 158 -22.03 9.33 -6.14
N GLY A 159 -22.59 9.63 -4.98
CA GLY A 159 -23.60 8.82 -4.29
C GLY A 159 -23.04 8.04 -3.10
N ASP A 160 -23.89 7.27 -2.43
CA ASP A 160 -23.54 6.58 -1.17
C ASP A 160 -22.49 5.47 -1.37
N HIS A 161 -22.56 4.73 -2.49
CA HIS A 161 -21.63 3.68 -2.87
C HIS A 161 -20.47 4.24 -3.70
N GLN A 162 -19.80 5.26 -3.20
CA GLN A 162 -18.71 5.93 -3.92
C GLN A 162 -17.61 4.95 -4.31
N ILE A 163 -17.14 5.08 -5.56
CA ILE A 163 -15.95 4.42 -6.09
C ILE A 163 -15.00 5.51 -6.55
N SER A 164 -13.75 5.43 -6.10
CA SER A 164 -12.66 6.29 -6.52
C SER A 164 -11.54 5.44 -7.11
N LEU A 165 -10.90 5.92 -8.17
CA LEU A 165 -9.82 5.22 -8.86
C LEU A 165 -8.59 6.12 -8.97
N GLY A 166 -7.41 5.53 -8.78
CA GLY A 166 -6.13 6.18 -8.94
C GLY A 166 -5.07 5.22 -9.44
N THR A 167 -3.98 5.76 -9.94
CA THR A 167 -2.80 4.98 -10.33
C THR A 167 -1.56 5.54 -9.65
N ILE A 168 -0.61 4.66 -9.32
CA ILE A 168 0.65 4.98 -8.70
C ILE A 168 1.76 4.38 -9.55
N VAL A 169 2.76 5.18 -9.85
CA VAL A 169 3.99 4.75 -10.54
C VAL A 169 5.17 5.11 -9.66
N ARG A 170 6.07 4.14 -9.40
CA ARG A 170 7.28 4.34 -8.60
C ARG A 170 8.49 3.79 -9.31
N VAL A 171 9.60 4.48 -9.15
CA VAL A 171 10.93 4.08 -9.59
C VAL A 171 11.84 4.03 -8.36
N PHE A 172 12.57 2.94 -8.20
CA PHE A 172 13.56 2.74 -7.16
C PHE A 172 14.96 2.78 -7.80
N PRO A 173 15.64 3.94 -7.75
CA PRO A 173 17.01 4.05 -8.25
C PRO A 173 17.98 3.20 -7.40
N THR A 174 19.19 3.02 -7.92
CA THR A 174 20.24 2.19 -7.27
C THR A 174 20.95 2.89 -6.09
N TRP A 175 20.38 3.92 -5.53
CA TRP A 175 20.89 4.60 -4.34
C TRP A 175 20.57 3.81 -3.06
N GLY A 176 21.11 4.26 -1.93
CA GLY A 176 20.97 3.56 -0.66
C GLY A 176 22.32 3.13 -0.10
N SER A 177 22.30 2.64 1.14
CA SER A 177 23.50 2.07 1.76
C SER A 177 23.95 0.82 1.02
N LYS A 178 25.25 0.57 1.00
CA LYS A 178 25.88 -0.53 0.25
C LYS A 178 25.19 -1.89 0.49
N GLU A 179 24.73 -2.11 1.68
CA GLU A 179 24.12 -3.37 2.15
C GLU A 179 22.67 -3.55 1.70
N PHE A 180 22.00 -2.46 1.28
CA PHE A 180 20.57 -2.44 0.95
C PHE A 180 20.25 -2.00 -0.48
N ARG A 181 21.23 -1.39 -1.18
CA ARG A 181 21.00 -0.91 -2.56
C ARG A 181 20.94 -2.07 -3.54
N THR A 182 20.09 -1.94 -4.54
CA THR A 182 20.03 -2.82 -5.71
C THR A 182 21.14 -2.49 -6.72
N GLN A 183 21.47 -3.44 -7.61
CA GLN A 183 22.39 -3.22 -8.72
C GLN A 183 21.69 -2.55 -9.91
N HIS A 184 20.36 -2.76 -10.04
CA HIS A 184 19.55 -2.24 -11.13
C HIS A 184 18.44 -1.34 -10.58
N THR A 185 18.08 -0.34 -11.38
CA THR A 185 16.86 0.43 -11.13
C THR A 185 15.64 -0.47 -11.31
N THR A 186 14.75 -0.46 -10.34
CA THR A 186 13.49 -1.22 -10.32
C THR A 186 12.29 -0.28 -10.25
N GLY A 187 11.08 -0.80 -10.23
CA GLY A 187 9.90 0.04 -10.15
C GLY A 187 8.61 -0.75 -10.16
N ASP A 188 7.52 -0.08 -9.90
CA ASP A 188 6.19 -0.65 -9.98
C ASP A 188 5.16 0.34 -10.55
N ILE A 189 4.05 -0.25 -11.01
CA ILE A 189 2.82 0.46 -11.35
C ILE A 189 1.66 -0.25 -10.66
N ARG A 190 0.77 0.52 -10.05
CA ARG A 190 -0.42 0.04 -9.36
C ARG A 190 -1.65 0.82 -9.79
N LEU A 191 -2.77 0.12 -9.87
CA LEU A 191 -4.10 0.68 -9.88
C LEU A 191 -4.68 0.52 -8.48
N ALA A 192 -5.13 1.62 -7.88
CA ALA A 192 -5.74 1.68 -6.56
C ALA A 192 -7.21 2.09 -6.70
N ALA A 193 -8.08 1.49 -5.90
CA ALA A 193 -9.47 1.89 -5.81
C ALA A 193 -9.89 2.04 -4.35
N ASP A 194 -10.82 2.97 -4.11
CA ASP A 194 -11.53 3.09 -2.85
C ASP A 194 -13.02 2.86 -3.15
N TRP A 195 -13.67 1.98 -2.40
CA TRP A 195 -15.07 1.64 -2.63
C TRP A 195 -15.86 1.54 -1.32
N ASN A 196 -16.85 2.42 -1.16
CA ASN A 196 -17.81 2.35 -0.07
C ASN A 196 -18.92 1.33 -0.42
N PHE A 197 -18.61 0.04 -0.27
CA PHE A 197 -19.52 -1.01 -0.73
C PHE A 197 -20.71 -1.24 0.20
N ALA A 198 -20.60 -0.91 1.49
CA ALA A 198 -21.69 -1.03 2.48
C ALA A 198 -21.74 0.20 3.42
N PRO A 199 -22.19 1.38 2.95
CA PRO A 199 -22.19 2.62 3.72
C PRO A 199 -23.02 2.55 5.00
N SER A 200 -24.17 1.85 4.97
CA SER A 200 -25.03 1.64 6.14
C SER A 200 -24.34 0.87 7.27
N LEU A 201 -23.42 -0.03 6.92
CA LEU A 201 -22.57 -0.79 7.86
C LEU A 201 -21.23 -0.08 8.14
N LYS A 202 -20.99 1.07 7.53
CA LYS A 202 -19.74 1.84 7.64
C LYS A 202 -18.52 1.04 7.19
N LEU A 203 -18.67 0.23 6.12
CA LEU A 203 -17.64 -0.60 5.55
C LEU A 203 -17.20 -0.08 4.18
N SER A 204 -15.88 -0.02 3.98
CA SER A 204 -15.26 0.26 2.69
C SER A 204 -14.10 -0.70 2.42
N VAL A 205 -13.72 -0.84 1.14
CA VAL A 205 -12.54 -1.61 0.74
C VAL A 205 -11.64 -0.77 -0.15
N ASN A 206 -10.34 -1.02 -0.05
CA ASN A 206 -9.30 -0.42 -0.89
C ASN A 206 -8.55 -1.53 -1.63
N PRO A 207 -9.06 -2.05 -2.78
CA PRO A 207 -8.31 -3.01 -3.58
C PRO A 207 -7.24 -2.32 -4.41
N ASN A 208 -6.06 -2.94 -4.47
CA ASN A 208 -4.94 -2.54 -5.31
C ASN A 208 -4.49 -3.73 -6.17
N ILE A 209 -4.18 -3.48 -7.44
CA ILE A 209 -3.56 -4.45 -8.32
C ILE A 209 -2.38 -3.80 -9.03
N GLY A 210 -1.30 -4.52 -9.23
CA GLY A 210 -0.14 -3.94 -9.86
C GLY A 210 0.87 -4.95 -10.38
N VAL A 211 1.90 -4.42 -10.99
CA VAL A 211 3.07 -5.15 -11.47
C VAL A 211 4.32 -4.44 -11.00
N ALA A 212 5.26 -5.20 -10.46
CA ALA A 212 6.55 -4.69 -10.03
C ALA A 212 7.71 -5.41 -10.71
N ARG A 213 8.78 -4.67 -10.94
CA ARG A 213 10.08 -5.20 -11.31
C ARG A 213 10.97 -5.19 -10.08
N TYR A 214 11.45 -6.34 -9.67
CA TYR A 214 12.31 -6.53 -8.50
C TYR A 214 13.67 -7.11 -8.88
N GLU A 215 14.60 -7.05 -7.95
CA GLU A 215 15.91 -7.68 -8.02
C GLU A 215 16.06 -8.66 -6.85
N ASP A 216 16.57 -9.87 -7.13
CA ASP A 216 16.89 -10.86 -6.09
C ASP A 216 18.30 -10.67 -5.53
N ASP A 217 18.64 -11.42 -4.47
CA ASP A 217 19.94 -11.38 -3.78
C ASP A 217 21.14 -11.65 -4.69
N LYS A 218 20.92 -12.20 -5.89
CA LYS A 218 21.93 -12.47 -6.90
C LYS A 218 22.02 -11.41 -7.99
N GLY A 219 21.31 -10.31 -7.83
CA GLY A 219 21.22 -9.24 -8.83
C GLY A 219 20.37 -9.60 -10.06
N ARG A 220 19.55 -10.66 -10.01
CA ARG A 220 18.69 -11.05 -11.13
C ARG A 220 17.35 -10.34 -11.04
N LEU A 221 16.96 -9.73 -12.15
CA LEU A 221 15.69 -9.04 -12.24
C LEU A 221 14.55 -10.03 -12.51
N PHE A 222 13.43 -9.86 -11.80
CA PHE A 222 12.20 -10.61 -12.03
C PHE A 222 10.97 -9.70 -11.97
N THR A 223 9.86 -10.14 -12.54
CA THR A 223 8.59 -9.41 -12.52
C THR A 223 7.60 -10.15 -11.64
N ALA A 224 6.92 -9.42 -10.77
CA ALA A 224 5.90 -9.95 -9.89
C ALA A 224 4.57 -9.22 -10.09
N GLY A 225 3.47 -9.96 -10.05
CA GLY A 225 2.14 -9.40 -9.86
C GLY A 225 1.92 -9.06 -8.38
N LEU A 226 1.24 -7.96 -8.13
CA LEU A 226 0.89 -7.46 -6.81
C LEU A 226 -0.62 -7.39 -6.67
N PHE A 227 -1.12 -7.80 -5.52
CA PHE A 227 -2.49 -7.57 -5.08
C PHE A 227 -2.46 -7.15 -3.61
N ALA A 228 -3.21 -6.11 -3.26
CA ALA A 228 -3.47 -5.75 -1.87
C ALA A 228 -4.94 -5.39 -1.71
N MET A 229 -5.49 -5.58 -0.52
CA MET A 229 -6.85 -5.19 -0.22
C MET A 229 -6.96 -4.86 1.27
N THR A 230 -7.45 -3.66 1.58
CA THR A 230 -7.80 -3.24 2.93
C THR A 230 -9.31 -3.24 3.09
N LEU A 231 -9.82 -3.93 4.09
CA LEU A 231 -11.19 -3.82 4.57
C LEU A 231 -11.22 -2.87 5.76
N ASN A 232 -11.92 -1.76 5.64
CA ASN A 232 -12.05 -0.72 6.66
C ASN A 232 -13.41 -0.76 7.32
N TYR A 233 -13.43 -0.55 8.63
CA TYR A 233 -14.64 -0.25 9.40
C TYR A 233 -14.55 1.18 9.95
N LEU A 234 -15.46 2.06 9.51
CA LEU A 234 -15.44 3.50 9.81
C LEU A 234 -16.58 3.87 10.77
N PRO A 235 -16.55 3.48 12.06
CA PRO A 235 -17.63 3.76 13.01
C PRO A 235 -17.90 5.26 13.15
N ASN A 236 -16.88 6.08 12.94
CA ASN A 236 -16.95 7.53 12.83
C ASN A 236 -15.82 8.03 11.91
N LYS A 237 -15.78 9.35 11.62
CA LYS A 237 -14.80 9.96 10.70
C LYS A 237 -13.34 9.90 11.19
N LYS A 238 -13.07 9.51 12.44
CA LYS A 238 -11.72 9.56 13.04
C LYS A 238 -11.13 8.19 13.36
N LEU A 239 -11.95 7.18 13.55
CA LEU A 239 -11.52 5.85 13.95
C LEU A 239 -11.70 4.88 12.78
N ASN A 240 -10.64 4.19 12.41
CA ASN A 240 -10.61 3.20 11.35
C ASN A 240 -9.88 1.92 11.82
N PRO A 241 -10.56 0.96 12.44
CA PRO A 241 -10.11 -0.43 12.47
C PRO A 241 -10.12 -1.03 11.07
N PHE A 242 -9.10 -1.83 10.74
CA PHE A 242 -8.96 -2.41 9.40
C PHE A 242 -8.36 -3.82 9.44
N ILE A 243 -8.51 -4.55 8.35
CA ILE A 243 -7.85 -5.83 8.06
C ILE A 243 -7.30 -5.74 6.63
N ASP A 244 -6.05 -6.15 6.44
CA ASP A 244 -5.34 -6.12 5.17
C ASP A 244 -4.93 -7.51 4.70
N LEU A 245 -4.99 -7.70 3.39
CA LEU A 245 -4.40 -8.83 2.67
C LEU A 245 -3.45 -8.30 1.60
N GLY A 246 -2.19 -8.74 1.64
CA GLY A 246 -1.21 -8.48 0.59
C GLY A 246 -0.75 -9.78 -0.07
N VAL A 247 -0.63 -9.79 -1.39
CA VAL A 247 -0.14 -10.93 -2.18
C VAL A 247 0.86 -10.45 -3.22
N GLN A 248 1.99 -11.15 -3.29
CA GLN A 248 3.02 -10.96 -4.34
C GLN A 248 3.30 -12.30 -5.02
N SER A 249 3.37 -12.33 -6.34
CA SER A 249 3.65 -13.56 -7.09
C SER A 249 4.42 -13.31 -8.38
N PRO A 250 5.64 -13.83 -8.52
CA PRO A 250 6.39 -14.61 -7.52
C PRO A 250 7.01 -13.74 -6.43
N GLU A 251 7.41 -14.36 -5.33
CA GLU A 251 8.11 -13.72 -4.20
C GLU A 251 9.60 -13.48 -4.51
N THR A 252 10.21 -14.37 -5.27
CA THR A 252 11.59 -14.30 -5.77
C THR A 252 11.66 -14.82 -7.20
N THR A 253 12.82 -14.71 -7.87
CA THR A 253 13.03 -15.13 -9.28
C THR A 253 12.51 -16.54 -9.62
N ASN A 254 12.61 -17.48 -8.68
CA ASN A 254 12.11 -18.84 -8.80
C ASN A 254 11.17 -19.22 -7.65
N GLY A 255 10.66 -18.22 -6.94
CA GLY A 255 9.83 -18.40 -5.76
C GLY A 255 8.38 -18.76 -6.09
N LYS A 256 7.65 -19.03 -5.02
CA LYS A 256 6.20 -19.17 -5.04
C LYS A 256 5.56 -17.79 -4.84
N ALA A 257 4.25 -17.75 -4.72
CA ALA A 257 3.56 -16.57 -4.21
C ALA A 257 3.81 -16.42 -2.70
N ALA A 258 3.85 -15.18 -2.23
CA ALA A 258 3.76 -14.86 -0.81
C ALA A 258 2.47 -14.12 -0.52
N ALA A 259 1.91 -14.37 0.66
CA ALA A 259 0.75 -13.64 1.17
C ALA A 259 0.94 -13.30 2.64
N ILE A 260 0.55 -12.08 2.99
CA ILE A 260 0.53 -11.57 4.36
C ILE A 260 -0.89 -11.12 4.71
N LEU A 261 -1.24 -11.29 5.97
CA LEU A 261 -2.46 -10.77 6.57
C LEU A 261 -2.04 -9.88 7.72
N ASP A 262 -2.62 -8.69 7.80
CA ASP A 262 -2.46 -7.85 8.97
C ASP A 262 -3.80 -7.23 9.40
N SER A 263 -3.79 -6.60 10.55
CA SER A 263 -4.90 -5.84 11.10
C SER A 263 -4.38 -4.73 11.98
N GLY A 264 -5.17 -3.70 12.12
CA GLY A 264 -4.75 -2.57 12.93
C GLY A 264 -5.85 -1.55 13.15
N VAL A 265 -5.42 -0.40 13.63
CA VAL A 265 -6.29 0.72 13.89
C VAL A 265 -5.57 2.02 13.55
N ALA A 266 -6.27 2.93 12.87
CA ALA A 266 -5.86 4.31 12.66
C ALA A 266 -6.82 5.25 13.40
N TYR A 267 -6.27 6.33 13.98
CA TYR A 267 -7.03 7.33 14.70
C TYR A 267 -6.58 8.75 14.34
N ILE A 268 -7.52 9.58 13.87
CA ILE A 268 -7.28 10.97 13.47
C ILE A 268 -7.42 11.89 14.69
N ILE A 269 -6.34 12.62 15.00
CA ILE A 269 -6.27 13.64 16.04
C ILE A 269 -6.42 15.01 15.38
N GLY A 270 -7.55 15.69 15.63
CA GLY A 270 -7.84 16.98 14.98
C GLY A 270 -8.18 16.80 13.50
N ARG A 271 -7.53 17.55 12.58
CA ARG A 271 -7.75 17.51 11.13
C ARG A 271 -6.55 16.99 10.34
N ASN A 272 -5.35 17.18 10.87
CA ASN A 272 -4.10 17.05 10.10
C ASN A 272 -3.12 16.04 10.71
N LEU A 273 -3.52 15.29 11.71
CA LEU A 273 -2.67 14.33 12.40
C LEU A 273 -3.41 12.99 12.54
N GLN A 274 -2.74 11.90 12.20
CA GLN A 274 -3.19 10.54 12.46
C GLN A 274 -2.09 9.78 13.20
N ILE A 275 -2.48 8.90 14.09
CA ILE A 275 -1.63 7.85 14.67
C ILE A 275 -2.20 6.50 14.27
N ASP A 276 -1.35 5.50 14.15
CA ASP A 276 -1.76 4.16 13.75
C ASP A 276 -0.91 3.07 14.40
N ALA A 277 -1.49 1.87 14.48
CA ALA A 277 -0.79 0.67 14.93
C ALA A 277 -1.31 -0.53 14.14
N SER A 278 -0.42 -1.47 13.80
CA SER A 278 -0.78 -2.71 13.12
C SER A 278 0.03 -3.89 13.60
N ILE A 279 -0.53 -5.07 13.40
CA ILE A 279 0.11 -6.37 13.62
C ILE A 279 -0.26 -7.29 12.47
N GLY A 280 0.73 -8.00 11.94
CA GLY A 280 0.48 -8.92 10.85
C GLY A 280 1.40 -10.13 10.85
N THR A 281 1.13 -11.02 9.93
CA THR A 281 1.90 -12.25 9.77
C THR A 281 1.81 -12.78 8.35
N ARG A 282 2.80 -13.57 7.96
CA ARG A 282 2.76 -14.38 6.76
C ARG A 282 1.70 -15.48 6.88
N VAL A 283 0.85 -15.60 5.85
CA VAL A 283 -0.12 -16.70 5.72
C VAL A 283 0.27 -17.67 4.61
N HIS A 284 1.14 -17.25 3.68
CA HIS A 284 1.67 -18.10 2.62
C HIS A 284 3.05 -17.61 2.16
N GLY A 285 3.89 -18.51 1.61
CA GLY A 285 5.24 -18.20 1.13
C GLY A 285 6.33 -18.42 2.17
N ASP A 286 7.56 -18.10 1.83
CA ASP A 286 8.73 -18.45 2.64
C ASP A 286 9.53 -17.23 3.13
N THR A 287 9.43 -16.06 2.46
CA THR A 287 10.26 -14.88 2.74
C THR A 287 9.54 -13.78 3.52
N ALA A 288 8.22 -13.71 3.47
CA ALA A 288 7.47 -12.70 4.22
C ALA A 288 7.65 -12.85 5.75
N PRO A 289 7.55 -11.74 6.53
CA PRO A 289 7.77 -11.76 7.97
C PRO A 289 6.71 -12.54 8.74
N GLN A 290 7.08 -13.02 9.95
CA GLN A 290 6.21 -13.85 10.78
C GLN A 290 6.62 -13.78 12.27
N PRO A 291 6.01 -12.94 13.12
CA PRO A 291 5.08 -11.83 12.84
C PRO A 291 5.78 -10.50 12.46
N PHE A 292 5.00 -9.44 12.28
CA PHE A 292 5.48 -8.07 12.25
C PHE A 292 4.56 -7.14 13.05
N LEU A 293 5.11 -6.02 13.52
CA LEU A 293 4.43 -4.99 14.32
C LEU A 293 4.77 -3.62 13.75
N GLY A 294 3.79 -2.75 13.65
CA GLY A 294 3.95 -1.39 13.15
C GLY A 294 3.28 -0.34 14.05
N PHE A 295 3.93 0.82 14.19
CA PHE A 295 3.36 2.03 14.78
C PHE A 295 3.69 3.20 13.86
N GLY A 296 2.76 4.11 13.70
CA GLY A 296 2.96 5.22 12.79
C GLY A 296 2.30 6.52 13.22
N ILE A 297 2.75 7.56 12.53
CA ILE A 297 2.24 8.92 12.63
C ILE A 297 2.21 9.52 11.23
N SER A 298 1.13 10.19 10.91
CA SER A 298 0.95 10.90 9.65
C SER A 298 0.54 12.33 9.95
N TRP A 299 1.20 13.30 9.31
CA TRP A 299 0.90 14.71 9.47
C TRP A 299 0.79 15.39 8.11
N ARG A 300 -0.19 16.28 7.98
CA ARG A 300 -0.45 17.06 6.76
C ARG A 300 -0.37 18.56 7.07
N SER A 301 0.32 19.32 6.20
CA SER A 301 0.31 20.79 6.26
C SER A 301 -1.09 21.33 5.94
N LYS A 302 -1.38 22.56 6.33
CA LYS A 302 -2.45 23.34 5.71
C LYS A 302 -2.04 23.64 4.27
N SER A 303 -3.01 23.73 3.35
CA SER A 303 -2.72 24.19 1.99
C SER A 303 -2.01 25.55 2.04
N PHE A 304 -0.97 25.71 1.21
CA PHE A 304 -0.23 26.97 1.08
C PHE A 304 -1.02 28.06 0.31
N HIS A 305 -2.25 27.79 -0.11
CA HIS A 305 -3.16 28.84 -0.58
C HIS A 305 -3.51 29.71 0.64
N GLY A 306 -2.79 30.83 0.75
CA GLY A 306 -3.17 31.89 1.69
C GLY A 306 -4.61 32.31 1.39
N GLU A 307 -5.43 32.42 2.43
CA GLU A 307 -6.70 33.14 2.37
C GLU A 307 -6.43 34.50 1.69
N ARG A 308 -6.78 34.63 0.43
CA ARG A 308 -7.01 35.96 -0.12
C ARG A 308 -8.26 36.47 0.56
N ARG A 309 -8.08 37.14 1.67
CA ARG A 309 -9.12 37.98 2.24
C ARG A 309 -9.46 39.04 1.17
N HIS A 310 -10.60 38.90 0.56
CA HIS A 310 -11.28 39.97 -0.16
C HIS A 310 -12.17 40.76 0.79
#